data_98662c12a4667ab9d858376bd6276b9e
#
_entry.id   98662c12a4667ab9d858376bd6276b9e
#
_cell.length_a   1.000
_cell.length_b   1.000
_cell.length_c   1.000
_cell.angle_alpha   90.00
_cell.angle_beta   90.00
_cell.angle_gamma   90.00
#
_symmetry.space_group_name_H-M   'P 1'
#
loop_
_entity.id
_entity.type
_entity.pdbx_description
1 polymer ?
#
loop_
_entity_poly.entity_id
_entity_poly.type
_entity_poly.pdbx_seq_one_letter_code
_entity_poly.pdbx_strand_id
1 'polypeptide(L)'
;MSNRVTLGLDADLLAFGVRSKIRWDYARCPHAVVFGATGSGKTYFTRLLLAKIGKFIPDSEIVVCDFKSDDDFSFLSGCPGFFRFDGCSEGLEAAVEKLKARQRGADASRSFFLMMFDEWAAYLNSLDKKAAEAAKQKLSYLLMLGRSFNVHVLISQQRVDAAYFNTARDNFSLVVGLGRLSRESVQMMFSDFRDEIDPVKPRGQGTALVGDRIFNMVVPQVTTPLTVEEAILSAVQRPERRRDGN
;
A
#
# COMPACT_ATOMS: atom_id res chain seq x y z
N MET A 1 2.43 -21.87 2.18
CA MET A 1 2.42 -20.64 3.03
C MET A 1 1.18 -19.84 2.70
N SER A 2 0.60 -19.13 3.66
CA SER A 2 -0.63 -18.36 3.41
C SER A 2 -0.29 -17.03 2.73
N ASN A 3 -0.83 -16.78 1.53
CA ASN A 3 -0.70 -15.50 0.82
C ASN A 3 -1.63 -14.41 1.40
N ARG A 4 -1.83 -14.43 2.73
CA ARG A 4 -2.83 -13.59 3.39
C ARG A 4 -2.26 -12.78 4.55
N VAL A 5 -2.54 -11.48 4.55
CA VAL A 5 -2.20 -10.55 5.63
C VAL A 5 -3.48 -10.03 6.27
N THR A 6 -3.53 -9.97 7.60
CA THR A 6 -4.69 -9.40 8.31
C THR A 6 -4.69 -7.88 8.22
N LEU A 7 -5.77 -7.31 7.69
CA LEU A 7 -5.99 -5.86 7.64
C LEU A 7 -6.50 -5.33 8.98
N GLY A 8 -7.65 -5.82 9.41
CA GLY A 8 -8.35 -5.38 10.60
C GLY A 8 -9.36 -6.44 11.07
N LEU A 9 -10.29 -6.00 11.89
CA LEU A 9 -11.45 -6.78 12.34
C LEU A 9 -12.69 -6.32 11.60
N ASP A 10 -13.58 -7.26 11.30
CA ASP A 10 -14.90 -6.99 10.77
C ASP A 10 -15.73 -6.28 11.86
N ALA A 11 -16.14 -5.04 11.59
CA ALA A 11 -16.84 -4.21 12.55
C ALA A 11 -18.25 -4.74 12.84
N ASP A 12 -18.91 -5.29 11.84
CA ASP A 12 -20.28 -5.78 11.95
C ASP A 12 -20.32 -7.03 12.83
N LEU A 13 -19.40 -7.97 12.60
CA LEU A 13 -19.27 -9.16 13.44
C LEU A 13 -18.77 -8.82 14.86
N LEU A 14 -17.90 -7.82 14.97
CA LEU A 14 -17.39 -7.36 16.25
C LEU A 14 -18.51 -6.78 17.14
N ALA A 15 -19.50 -6.12 16.55
CA ALA A 15 -20.68 -5.62 17.28
C ALA A 15 -21.48 -6.74 17.96
N PHE A 16 -21.41 -7.96 17.42
CA PHE A 16 -21.99 -9.17 18.03
C PHE A 16 -20.99 -9.95 18.92
N GLY A 17 -19.83 -9.36 19.25
CA GLY A 17 -18.81 -10.01 20.07
C GLY A 17 -17.92 -11.00 19.32
N VAL A 18 -18.08 -11.14 18.00
CA VAL A 18 -17.31 -12.08 17.17
C VAL A 18 -16.07 -11.39 16.58
N ARG A 19 -14.89 -11.84 16.96
CA ARG A 19 -13.60 -11.33 16.44
C ARG A 19 -13.22 -11.97 15.11
N SER A 20 -13.83 -11.54 14.03
CA SER A 20 -13.49 -11.98 12.67
C SER A 20 -12.42 -11.08 12.05
N LYS A 21 -11.41 -11.70 11.41
CA LYS A 21 -10.30 -10.99 10.76
C LYS A 21 -10.58 -10.78 9.28
N ILE A 22 -10.54 -9.54 8.82
CA ILE A 22 -10.48 -9.20 7.41
C ILE A 22 -9.05 -9.45 6.92
N ARG A 23 -8.89 -10.21 5.85
CA ARG A 23 -7.59 -10.61 5.32
C ARG A 23 -7.42 -10.17 3.87
N TRP A 24 -6.27 -9.64 3.57
CA TRP A 24 -5.80 -9.35 2.23
C TRP A 24 -5.09 -10.58 1.65
N ASP A 25 -5.65 -11.16 0.61
CA ASP A 25 -5.01 -12.20 -0.20
C ASP A 25 -4.28 -11.50 -1.35
N TYR A 26 -2.99 -11.20 -1.15
CA TYR A 26 -2.21 -10.40 -2.12
C TYR A 26 -1.92 -11.13 -3.45
N ALA A 27 -2.05 -12.44 -3.49
CA ALA A 27 -1.93 -13.18 -4.75
C ALA A 27 -3.16 -12.99 -5.65
N ARG A 28 -4.35 -12.84 -5.04
CA ARG A 28 -5.60 -12.57 -5.76
C ARG A 28 -5.85 -11.08 -5.96
N CYS A 29 -5.50 -10.28 -4.96
CA CYS A 29 -5.71 -8.83 -4.91
C CYS A 29 -4.35 -8.12 -4.82
N PRO A 30 -3.59 -7.97 -5.94
CA PRO A 30 -2.17 -7.65 -5.91
C PRO A 30 -1.81 -6.24 -5.47
N HIS A 31 -2.69 -5.26 -5.68
CA HIS A 31 -2.38 -3.85 -5.44
C HIS A 31 -3.40 -3.22 -4.51
N ALA A 32 -2.93 -2.28 -3.72
CA ALA A 32 -3.71 -1.64 -2.67
C ALA A 32 -3.71 -0.12 -2.78
N VAL A 33 -4.82 0.51 -2.43
CA VAL A 33 -4.91 1.93 -2.18
C VAL A 33 -5.56 2.18 -0.82
N VAL A 34 -4.95 3.08 -0.04
CA VAL A 34 -5.45 3.53 1.27
C VAL A 34 -5.68 5.02 1.20
N PHE A 35 -6.87 5.46 1.55
CA PHE A 35 -7.19 6.88 1.51
C PHE A 35 -8.10 7.31 2.65
N GLY A 36 -8.18 8.61 2.88
CA GLY A 36 -9.00 9.24 3.92
C GLY A 36 -8.42 10.57 4.37
N ALA A 37 -9.21 11.39 5.01
CA ALA A 37 -8.81 12.72 5.47
C ALA A 37 -7.63 12.68 6.46
N THR A 38 -6.97 13.82 6.64
CA THR A 38 -5.96 13.98 7.69
C THR A 38 -6.55 13.60 9.06
N GLY A 39 -5.79 12.85 9.86
CA GLY A 39 -6.25 12.37 11.18
C GLY A 39 -7.15 11.13 11.15
N SER A 40 -7.52 10.59 9.98
CA SER A 40 -8.35 9.37 9.88
C SER A 40 -7.66 8.09 10.37
N GLY A 41 -6.33 8.09 10.49
CA GLY A 41 -5.53 6.92 10.88
C GLY A 41 -4.83 6.20 9.72
N LYS A 42 -4.74 6.82 8.53
CA LYS A 42 -4.06 6.23 7.36
C LYS A 42 -2.65 5.76 7.67
N THR A 43 -1.80 6.67 8.13
CA THR A 43 -0.39 6.36 8.44
C THR A 43 -0.26 5.23 9.45
N TYR A 44 -1.09 5.25 10.49
CA TYR A 44 -1.12 4.17 11.48
C TYR A 44 -1.49 2.83 10.84
N PHE A 45 -2.55 2.80 10.02
CA PHE A 45 -2.97 1.59 9.30
C PHE A 45 -1.88 1.11 8.33
N THR A 46 -1.29 2.02 7.55
CA THR A 46 -0.22 1.72 6.59
C THR A 46 1.00 1.11 7.29
N ARG A 47 1.49 1.75 8.37
CA ARG A 47 2.60 1.21 9.18
C ARG A 47 2.27 -0.17 9.73
N LEU A 48 1.06 -0.37 10.25
CA LEU A 48 0.62 -1.67 10.77
C LEU A 48 0.57 -2.74 9.65
N LEU A 49 0.14 -2.37 8.45
CA LEU A 49 0.13 -3.27 7.30
C LEU A 49 1.55 -3.64 6.86
N LEU A 50 2.45 -2.66 6.74
CA LEU A 50 3.87 -2.89 6.41
C LEU A 50 4.55 -3.80 7.44
N ALA A 51 4.30 -3.57 8.74
CA ALA A 51 4.84 -4.42 9.81
C ALA A 51 4.34 -5.86 9.71
N LYS A 52 3.06 -6.07 9.41
CA LYS A 52 2.52 -7.42 9.20
C LYS A 52 3.12 -8.09 7.98
N ILE A 53 3.38 -7.36 6.90
CA ILE A 53 4.09 -7.87 5.73
C ILE A 53 5.49 -8.29 6.13
N GLY A 54 6.28 -7.42 6.73
CA GLY A 54 7.65 -7.73 7.16
C GLY A 54 7.75 -8.91 8.13
N LYS A 55 6.77 -9.05 9.02
CA LYS A 55 6.74 -10.10 10.04
C LYS A 55 6.25 -11.46 9.51
N PHE A 56 5.24 -11.47 8.66
CA PHE A 56 4.49 -12.69 8.32
C PHE A 56 4.71 -13.18 6.89
N ILE A 57 5.31 -12.37 6.02
CA ILE A 57 5.68 -12.80 4.67
C ILE A 57 7.20 -13.00 4.63
N PRO A 58 7.67 -14.25 4.58
CA PRO A 58 9.10 -14.56 4.51
C PRO A 58 9.72 -13.89 3.27
N ASP A 59 10.95 -13.41 3.43
CA ASP A 59 11.72 -12.78 2.36
C ASP A 59 11.00 -11.63 1.65
N SER A 60 10.01 -11.00 2.32
CA SER A 60 9.37 -9.79 1.79
C SER A 60 10.37 -8.65 1.70
N GLU A 61 10.33 -7.91 0.62
CA GLU A 61 11.12 -6.71 0.35
C GLU A 61 10.18 -5.53 0.19
N ILE A 62 10.44 -4.44 0.90
CA ILE A 62 9.59 -3.25 0.88
C ILE A 62 10.44 -2.04 0.48
N VAL A 63 9.96 -1.30 -0.50
CA VAL A 63 10.40 0.06 -0.83
C VAL A 63 9.34 1.03 -0.31
N VAL A 64 9.78 2.01 0.48
CA VAL A 64 8.94 3.07 1.04
C VAL A 64 9.33 4.41 0.42
N CYS A 65 8.38 5.03 -0.29
CA CYS A 65 8.48 6.38 -0.82
C CYS A 65 7.65 7.32 0.05
N ASP A 66 8.30 8.07 0.92
CA ASP A 66 7.68 9.07 1.83
C ASP A 66 7.82 10.46 1.23
N PHE A 67 6.86 10.85 0.38
CA PHE A 67 6.90 12.17 -0.26
C PHE A 67 6.60 13.31 0.72
N LYS A 68 5.76 13.06 1.72
CA LYS A 68 5.44 14.05 2.74
C LYS A 68 6.65 14.44 3.59
N SER A 69 7.56 13.48 3.79
CA SER A 69 8.83 13.67 4.50
C SER A 69 8.68 14.21 5.94
N ASP A 70 7.62 13.78 6.63
CA ASP A 70 7.42 14.06 8.06
C ASP A 70 8.10 13.00 8.95
N ASP A 71 7.76 12.99 10.25
CA ASP A 71 8.39 12.09 11.22
C ASP A 71 7.81 10.67 11.22
N ASP A 72 6.71 10.43 10.50
CA ASP A 72 5.98 9.17 10.55
C ASP A 72 6.83 7.96 10.12
N PHE A 73 7.77 8.15 9.18
CA PHE A 73 8.69 7.13 8.68
C PHE A 73 10.17 7.44 8.95
N SER A 74 10.48 8.43 9.81
CA SER A 74 11.86 8.86 10.11
C SER A 74 12.76 7.75 10.64
N PHE A 75 12.19 6.74 11.32
CA PHE A 75 12.90 5.55 11.82
C PHE A 75 13.52 4.69 10.70
N LEU A 76 13.12 4.89 9.43
CA LEU A 76 13.69 4.22 8.26
C LEU A 76 14.92 4.94 7.68
N SER A 77 15.33 6.07 8.25
CA SER A 77 16.47 6.85 7.75
C SER A 77 17.73 5.99 7.64
N GLY A 78 18.36 6.04 6.47
CA GLY A 78 19.54 5.22 6.16
C GLY A 78 19.26 3.80 5.63
N CYS A 79 17.99 3.38 5.57
CA CYS A 79 17.63 2.11 4.96
C CYS A 79 17.69 2.20 3.42
N PRO A 80 18.23 1.18 2.71
CA PRO A 80 18.38 1.20 1.26
C PRO A 80 17.05 1.24 0.50
N GLY A 81 15.96 0.76 1.10
CA GLY A 81 14.61 0.79 0.54
C GLY A 81 13.77 1.99 0.96
N PHE A 82 14.37 3.04 1.56
CA PHE A 82 13.65 4.22 2.02
C PHE A 82 14.02 5.46 1.22
N PHE A 83 13.03 6.08 0.60
CA PHE A 83 13.17 7.24 -0.26
C PHE A 83 12.27 8.37 0.25
N ARG A 84 12.82 9.55 0.46
CA ARG A 84 12.09 10.71 0.98
C ARG A 84 12.06 11.83 -0.04
N PHE A 85 10.96 12.57 -0.06
CA PHE A 85 10.75 13.79 -0.83
C PHE A 85 11.26 13.65 -2.29
N ASP A 86 12.32 14.37 -2.70
CA ASP A 86 12.86 14.32 -4.05
C ASP A 86 13.36 12.92 -4.46
N GLY A 87 13.80 12.11 -3.50
CA GLY A 87 14.23 10.73 -3.71
C GLY A 87 13.09 9.76 -4.09
N CYS A 88 11.83 10.16 -3.94
CA CYS A 88 10.70 9.27 -4.27
C CYS A 88 10.67 8.86 -5.75
N SER A 89 11.25 9.67 -6.65
CA SER A 89 11.42 9.31 -8.06
C SER A 89 12.34 8.10 -8.25
N GLU A 90 13.39 8.00 -7.44
CA GLU A 90 14.33 6.87 -7.44
C GLU A 90 13.66 5.60 -6.87
N GLY A 91 12.84 5.75 -5.82
CA GLY A 91 12.06 4.65 -5.27
C GLY A 91 11.05 4.06 -6.26
N LEU A 92 10.37 4.92 -7.04
CA LEU A 92 9.50 4.48 -8.12
C LEU A 92 10.29 3.74 -9.20
N GLU A 93 11.47 4.26 -9.59
CA GLU A 93 12.34 3.60 -10.57
C GLU A 93 12.83 2.25 -10.06
N ALA A 94 13.25 2.15 -8.80
CA ALA A 94 13.68 0.90 -8.19
C ALA A 94 12.59 -0.19 -8.28
N ALA A 95 11.32 0.18 -8.06
CA ALA A 95 10.20 -0.76 -8.21
C ALA A 95 10.01 -1.21 -9.67
N VAL A 96 10.15 -0.28 -10.63
CA VAL A 96 10.06 -0.59 -12.06
C VAL A 96 11.20 -1.52 -12.48
N GLU A 97 12.44 -1.24 -12.07
CA GLU A 97 13.58 -2.08 -12.38
C GLU A 97 13.49 -3.47 -11.73
N LYS A 98 12.93 -3.57 -10.52
CA LYS A 98 12.60 -4.86 -9.89
C LYS A 98 11.67 -5.69 -10.76
N LEU A 99 10.59 -5.09 -11.27
CA LEU A 99 9.67 -5.78 -12.18
C LEU A 99 10.37 -6.20 -13.47
N LYS A 100 11.11 -5.30 -14.11
CA LYS A 100 11.87 -5.60 -15.34
C LYS A 100 12.92 -6.69 -15.12
N ALA A 101 13.64 -6.68 -13.99
CA ALA A 101 14.62 -7.73 -13.66
C ALA A 101 13.95 -9.11 -13.58
N ARG A 102 12.77 -9.19 -12.98
CA ARG A 102 11.97 -10.42 -12.93
C ARG A 102 11.45 -10.85 -14.30
N GLN A 103 11.04 -9.91 -15.13
CA GLN A 103 10.61 -10.18 -16.52
C GLN A 103 11.75 -10.75 -17.38
N ARG A 104 12.96 -10.24 -17.19
CA ARG A 104 14.17 -10.72 -17.92
C ARG A 104 14.75 -12.01 -17.32
N GLY A 105 14.21 -12.50 -16.20
CA GLY A 105 14.76 -13.65 -15.49
C GLY A 105 16.02 -13.36 -14.68
N ALA A 106 16.41 -12.10 -14.54
CA ALA A 106 17.58 -11.69 -13.76
C ALA A 106 17.34 -11.77 -12.25
N ASP A 107 16.10 -11.58 -11.79
CA ASP A 107 15.65 -11.90 -10.42
C ASP A 107 14.72 -13.10 -10.46
N ALA A 108 15.23 -14.26 -10.08
CA ALA A 108 14.47 -15.52 -10.04
C ALA A 108 13.80 -15.77 -8.67
N SER A 109 14.02 -14.90 -7.67
CA SER A 109 13.57 -15.15 -6.29
C SER A 109 12.05 -15.22 -6.16
N ARG A 110 11.32 -14.43 -6.96
CA ARG A 110 9.84 -14.31 -6.88
C ARG A 110 9.32 -14.09 -5.46
N SER A 111 10.18 -13.61 -4.53
CA SER A 111 9.77 -13.19 -3.20
C SER A 111 8.77 -12.03 -3.28
N PHE A 112 7.99 -11.82 -2.25
CA PHE A 112 7.05 -10.71 -2.18
C PHE A 112 7.80 -9.37 -2.21
N PHE A 113 7.50 -8.52 -3.17
CA PHE A 113 8.01 -7.16 -3.25
C PHE A 113 6.84 -6.17 -3.19
N LEU A 114 6.97 -5.13 -2.36
CA LEU A 114 6.00 -4.06 -2.24
C LEU A 114 6.67 -2.70 -2.39
N MET A 115 6.17 -1.87 -3.31
CA MET A 115 6.38 -0.42 -3.27
C MET A 115 5.23 0.23 -2.53
N MET A 116 5.49 0.86 -1.39
CA MET A 116 4.56 1.77 -0.72
C MET A 116 4.90 3.20 -1.09
N PHE A 117 3.93 3.96 -1.57
CA PHE A 117 4.09 5.37 -1.90
C PHE A 117 3.10 6.21 -1.09
N ASP A 118 3.61 7.08 -0.23
CA ASP A 118 2.79 8.00 0.56
C ASP A 118 2.66 9.34 -0.16
N GLU A 119 1.42 9.86 -0.20
CA GLU A 119 1.02 11.12 -0.84
C GLU A 119 1.38 11.19 -2.34
N TRP A 120 1.04 10.14 -3.10
CA TRP A 120 1.24 10.06 -4.56
C TRP A 120 0.71 11.27 -5.31
N ALA A 121 -0.49 11.78 -4.94
CA ALA A 121 -1.07 12.95 -5.57
C ALA A 121 -0.22 14.21 -5.36
N ALA A 122 0.33 14.41 -4.15
CA ALA A 122 1.21 15.55 -3.86
C ALA A 122 2.52 15.45 -4.66
N TYR A 123 3.09 14.25 -4.75
CA TYR A 123 4.26 13.99 -5.60
C TYR A 123 3.99 14.36 -7.06
N LEU A 124 2.90 13.91 -7.67
CA LEU A 124 2.59 14.25 -9.06
C LEU A 124 2.40 15.75 -9.28
N ASN A 125 1.77 16.43 -8.31
CA ASN A 125 1.54 17.88 -8.39
C ASN A 125 2.82 18.71 -8.20
N SER A 126 3.89 18.15 -7.66
CA SER A 126 5.21 18.80 -7.54
C SER A 126 6.02 18.73 -8.84
N LEU A 127 5.66 17.84 -9.76
CA LEU A 127 6.36 17.62 -11.01
C LEU A 127 5.83 18.50 -12.13
N ASP A 128 6.66 18.77 -13.14
CA ASP A 128 6.16 19.28 -14.41
C ASP A 128 5.24 18.26 -15.12
N LYS A 129 4.46 18.73 -16.07
CA LYS A 129 3.48 17.90 -16.78
C LYS A 129 4.07 16.65 -17.43
N LYS A 130 5.27 16.76 -18.01
CA LYS A 130 5.94 15.64 -18.70
C LYS A 130 6.43 14.61 -17.70
N ALA A 131 7.07 15.03 -16.60
CA ALA A 131 7.53 14.19 -15.54
C ALA A 131 6.37 13.49 -14.80
N ALA A 132 5.30 14.22 -14.52
CA ALA A 132 4.09 13.67 -13.91
C ALA A 132 3.46 12.57 -14.79
N GLU A 133 3.38 12.77 -16.10
CA GLU A 133 2.84 11.76 -17.00
C GLU A 133 3.75 10.53 -17.08
N ALA A 134 5.08 10.71 -17.12
CA ALA A 134 6.03 9.61 -17.05
C ALA A 134 5.92 8.81 -15.74
N ALA A 135 5.75 9.49 -14.61
CA ALA A 135 5.52 8.83 -13.32
C ALA A 135 4.22 8.01 -13.30
N LYS A 136 3.12 8.55 -13.84
CA LYS A 136 1.85 7.82 -13.98
C LYS A 136 1.99 6.60 -14.89
N GLN A 137 2.74 6.68 -15.98
CA GLN A 137 3.01 5.55 -16.86
C GLN A 137 3.79 4.43 -16.14
N LYS A 138 4.80 4.78 -15.32
CA LYS A 138 5.54 3.83 -14.47
C LYS A 138 4.62 3.14 -13.46
N LEU A 139 3.77 3.90 -12.77
CA LEU A 139 2.79 3.32 -11.86
C LEU A 139 1.83 2.38 -12.59
N SER A 140 1.30 2.80 -13.75
CA SER A 140 0.41 1.96 -14.57
C SER A 140 1.08 0.65 -14.99
N TYR A 141 2.36 0.70 -15.38
CA TYR A 141 3.15 -0.48 -15.73
C TYR A 141 3.26 -1.46 -14.55
N LEU A 142 3.53 -0.96 -13.34
CA LEU A 142 3.55 -1.78 -12.12
C LEU A 142 2.18 -2.40 -11.81
N LEU A 143 1.10 -1.62 -11.90
CA LEU A 143 -0.25 -2.06 -11.60
C LEU A 143 -0.76 -3.11 -12.60
N MET A 144 -0.42 -2.98 -13.88
CA MET A 144 -0.90 -3.90 -14.91
C MET A 144 -0.13 -5.22 -14.95
N LEU A 145 1.17 -5.21 -14.65
CA LEU A 145 2.04 -6.37 -14.86
C LEU A 145 2.60 -6.97 -13.57
N GLY A 146 2.61 -6.22 -12.47
CA GLY A 146 3.27 -6.61 -11.23
C GLY A 146 2.79 -7.93 -10.63
N ARG A 147 1.48 -8.21 -10.71
CA ARG A 147 0.87 -9.44 -10.16
C ARG A 147 1.60 -10.72 -10.61
N SER A 148 1.87 -10.86 -11.90
CA SER A 148 2.51 -12.06 -12.47
C SER A 148 3.95 -12.27 -11.99
N PHE A 149 4.55 -11.22 -11.42
CA PHE A 149 5.93 -11.21 -10.95
C PHE A 149 6.06 -11.02 -9.43
N ASN A 150 4.94 -11.12 -8.69
CA ASN A 150 4.89 -10.90 -7.24
C ASN A 150 5.45 -9.53 -6.82
N VAL A 151 5.17 -8.51 -7.66
CA VAL A 151 5.48 -7.10 -7.43
C VAL A 151 4.17 -6.37 -7.14
N HIS A 152 4.10 -5.78 -5.97
CA HIS A 152 2.89 -5.15 -5.46
C HIS A 152 3.07 -3.65 -5.27
N VAL A 153 1.97 -2.92 -5.28
CA VAL A 153 1.93 -1.48 -5.04
C VAL A 153 0.92 -1.20 -3.93
N LEU A 154 1.29 -0.32 -3.02
CA LEU A 154 0.42 0.29 -2.02
C LEU A 154 0.53 1.82 -2.14
N ILE A 155 -0.56 2.48 -2.54
CA ILE A 155 -0.64 3.94 -2.52
C ILE A 155 -1.38 4.37 -1.27
N SER A 156 -0.81 5.33 -0.53
CA SER A 156 -1.45 6.01 0.60
C SER A 156 -1.61 7.49 0.26
N GLN A 157 -2.82 8.03 0.38
CA GLN A 157 -3.07 9.45 0.07
C GLN A 157 -4.36 9.98 0.70
N GLN A 158 -4.50 11.30 0.77
CA GLN A 158 -5.67 11.91 1.42
C GLN A 158 -6.94 11.78 0.58
N ARG A 159 -6.85 12.03 -0.72
CA ARG A 159 -7.95 11.94 -1.67
C ARG A 159 -7.53 11.12 -2.88
N VAL A 160 -8.46 10.37 -3.41
CA VAL A 160 -8.30 9.69 -4.69
C VAL A 160 -8.98 10.50 -5.78
N ASP A 161 -8.29 10.64 -6.90
CA ASP A 161 -8.80 11.28 -8.12
C ASP A 161 -8.31 10.46 -9.32
N ALA A 162 -9.19 10.27 -10.30
CA ALA A 162 -8.88 9.52 -11.52
C ALA A 162 -7.68 10.12 -12.28
N ALA A 163 -7.49 11.43 -12.19
CA ALA A 163 -6.37 12.14 -12.83
C ALA A 163 -4.98 11.64 -12.39
N TYR A 164 -4.88 11.04 -11.20
CA TYR A 164 -3.62 10.55 -10.65
C TYR A 164 -3.28 9.11 -11.05
N PHE A 165 -4.23 8.35 -11.60
CA PHE A 165 -4.05 6.91 -11.85
C PHE A 165 -4.24 6.49 -13.31
N ASN A 166 -4.65 7.40 -14.19
CA ASN A 166 -5.04 7.07 -15.57
C ASN A 166 -6.07 5.90 -15.57
N THR A 167 -6.01 5.02 -16.58
CA THR A 167 -6.86 3.83 -16.69
C THR A 167 -6.43 2.68 -15.77
N ALA A 168 -5.27 2.78 -15.09
CA ALA A 168 -4.75 1.71 -14.26
C ALA A 168 -5.41 1.62 -12.87
N ARG A 169 -6.28 2.57 -12.51
CA ARG A 169 -7.02 2.58 -11.23
C ARG A 169 -7.74 1.26 -10.94
N ASP A 170 -8.33 0.65 -11.96
CA ASP A 170 -9.12 -0.58 -11.83
C ASP A 170 -8.28 -1.80 -11.43
N ASN A 171 -6.94 -1.67 -11.42
CA ASN A 171 -6.04 -2.71 -10.91
C ASN A 171 -5.87 -2.67 -9.38
N PHE A 172 -6.38 -1.64 -8.69
CA PHE A 172 -6.44 -1.67 -7.23
C PHE A 172 -7.56 -2.59 -6.77
N SER A 173 -7.20 -3.77 -6.35
CA SER A 173 -8.13 -4.82 -5.89
C SER A 173 -8.23 -4.91 -4.37
N LEU A 174 -7.40 -4.17 -3.64
CA LEU A 174 -7.58 -3.82 -2.24
C LEU A 174 -7.78 -2.31 -2.14
N VAL A 175 -8.95 -1.89 -1.69
CA VAL A 175 -9.28 -0.48 -1.47
C VAL A 175 -9.66 -0.27 -0.02
N VAL A 176 -8.99 0.63 0.69
CA VAL A 176 -9.27 0.94 2.08
C VAL A 176 -9.52 2.43 2.25
N GLY A 177 -10.75 2.78 2.59
CA GLY A 177 -11.14 4.13 2.95
C GLY A 177 -11.28 4.27 4.46
N LEU A 178 -10.56 5.22 5.09
CA LEU A 178 -10.53 5.39 6.54
C LEU A 178 -11.18 6.71 6.99
N GLY A 179 -11.95 6.63 8.08
CA GLY A 179 -12.61 7.79 8.67
C GLY A 179 -13.69 8.37 7.77
N ARG A 180 -13.72 9.73 7.67
CA ARG A 180 -14.67 10.41 6.81
C ARG A 180 -14.19 10.44 5.36
N LEU A 181 -14.99 9.93 4.44
CA LEU A 181 -14.75 9.88 3.01
C LEU A 181 -15.58 10.94 2.28
N SER A 182 -15.04 11.52 1.21
CA SER A 182 -15.83 12.36 0.31
C SER A 182 -16.73 11.52 -0.59
N ARG A 183 -17.84 12.09 -1.04
CA ARG A 183 -18.76 11.40 -1.97
C ARG A 183 -18.05 11.02 -3.27
N GLU A 184 -17.16 11.89 -3.77
CA GLU A 184 -16.37 11.67 -4.98
C GLU A 184 -15.44 10.46 -4.81
N SER A 185 -14.76 10.35 -3.65
CA SER A 185 -13.89 9.20 -3.36
C SER A 185 -14.68 7.90 -3.25
N VAL A 186 -15.86 7.92 -2.63
CA VAL A 186 -16.75 6.75 -2.55
C VAL A 186 -17.21 6.36 -3.96
N GLN A 187 -17.71 7.33 -4.74
CA GLN A 187 -18.16 7.08 -6.12
C GLN A 187 -17.06 6.50 -6.99
N MET A 188 -15.82 6.95 -6.81
CA MET A 188 -14.69 6.53 -7.65
C MET A 188 -14.14 5.16 -7.26
N MET A 189 -13.98 4.89 -5.96
CA MET A 189 -13.24 3.72 -5.48
C MET A 189 -14.13 2.57 -5.04
N PHE A 190 -15.41 2.83 -4.82
CA PHE A 190 -16.40 1.85 -4.37
C PHE A 190 -17.67 1.91 -5.23
N SER A 191 -17.54 2.18 -6.53
CA SER A 191 -18.67 2.43 -7.44
C SER A 191 -19.81 1.43 -7.30
N ASP A 192 -19.48 0.14 -7.24
CA ASP A 192 -20.44 -0.97 -7.22
C ASP A 192 -21.11 -1.15 -5.84
N PHE A 193 -20.52 -0.57 -4.79
CA PHE A 193 -20.97 -0.69 -3.40
C PHE A 193 -21.30 0.66 -2.77
N ARG A 194 -21.40 1.73 -3.55
CA ARG A 194 -21.56 3.11 -3.06
C ARG A 194 -22.73 3.30 -2.11
N ASP A 195 -23.83 2.59 -2.36
CA ASP A 195 -25.08 2.70 -1.59
C ASP A 195 -25.02 1.89 -0.26
N GLU A 196 -24.01 1.02 -0.10
CA GLU A 196 -23.77 0.24 1.11
C GLU A 196 -22.77 0.92 2.06
N ILE A 197 -22.13 2.03 1.62
CA ILE A 197 -21.06 2.67 2.38
C ILE A 197 -21.58 3.82 3.22
N ASP A 198 -21.40 3.71 4.54
CA ASP A 198 -21.43 4.87 5.41
C ASP A 198 -20.12 5.66 5.25
N PRO A 199 -20.18 6.88 4.66
CA PRO A 199 -18.98 7.68 4.42
C PRO A 199 -18.43 8.37 5.67
N VAL A 200 -19.11 8.24 6.82
CA VAL A 200 -18.72 8.92 8.06
C VAL A 200 -18.43 7.88 9.14
N LYS A 201 -17.16 7.57 9.31
CA LYS A 201 -16.70 6.62 10.33
C LYS A 201 -15.76 7.29 11.33
N PRO A 202 -15.71 6.83 12.58
CA PRO A 202 -14.74 7.29 13.57
C PRO A 202 -13.29 7.03 13.13
N ARG A 203 -12.35 7.73 13.74
CA ARG A 203 -10.92 7.47 13.58
C ARG A 203 -10.60 6.00 13.89
N GLY A 204 -9.80 5.36 13.04
CA GLY A 204 -9.44 3.95 13.18
C GLY A 204 -10.51 2.97 12.71
N GLN A 205 -11.58 3.48 12.12
CA GLN A 205 -12.57 2.67 11.40
C GLN A 205 -12.62 3.09 9.94
N GLY A 206 -13.07 2.18 9.08
CA GLY A 206 -13.15 2.43 7.65
C GLY A 206 -13.93 1.37 6.91
N THR A 207 -13.89 1.48 5.60
CA THR A 207 -14.43 0.50 4.67
C THR A 207 -13.29 -0.15 3.91
N ALA A 208 -13.30 -1.47 3.79
CA ALA A 208 -12.33 -2.23 3.01
C ALA A 208 -13.04 -3.03 1.92
N LEU A 209 -12.67 -2.79 0.66
CA LEU A 209 -13.03 -3.63 -0.47
C LEU A 209 -11.84 -4.55 -0.77
N VAL A 210 -12.06 -5.86 -0.68
CA VAL A 210 -11.05 -6.90 -0.93
C VAL A 210 -11.55 -7.78 -2.07
N GLY A 211 -11.05 -7.53 -3.26
CA GLY A 211 -11.57 -8.14 -4.49
C GLY A 211 -13.01 -7.69 -4.74
N ASP A 212 -13.94 -8.62 -4.60
CA ASP A 212 -15.38 -8.45 -4.81
C ASP A 212 -16.20 -8.32 -3.51
N ARG A 213 -15.54 -8.19 -2.35
CA ARG A 213 -16.21 -8.15 -1.05
C ARG A 213 -15.91 -6.89 -0.27
N ILE A 214 -16.96 -6.27 0.22
CA ILE A 214 -16.91 -5.08 1.05
C ILE A 214 -17.05 -5.44 2.55
N PHE A 215 -16.35 -4.69 3.40
CA PHE A 215 -16.34 -4.86 4.84
C PHE A 215 -16.32 -3.53 5.55
N ASN A 216 -17.08 -3.42 6.62
CA ASN A 216 -16.85 -2.41 7.65
C ASN A 216 -15.68 -2.86 8.53
N MET A 217 -14.64 -2.05 8.64
CA MET A 217 -13.37 -2.44 9.26
C MET A 217 -13.04 -1.61 10.49
N VAL A 218 -12.58 -2.29 11.55
CA VAL A 218 -11.90 -1.66 12.70
C VAL A 218 -10.42 -1.98 12.62
N VAL A 219 -9.58 -0.95 12.66
CA VAL A 219 -8.12 -1.10 12.75
C VAL A 219 -7.74 -1.35 14.21
N PRO A 220 -7.15 -2.50 14.54
CA PRO A 220 -6.80 -2.80 15.91
C PRO A 220 -5.67 -1.90 16.41
N GLN A 221 -5.75 -1.51 17.68
CA GLN A 221 -4.65 -0.82 18.34
C GLN A 221 -3.55 -1.80 18.73
N VAL A 222 -2.30 -1.38 18.55
CA VAL A 222 -1.10 -2.13 18.94
C VAL A 222 -0.50 -1.47 20.17
N THR A 223 -0.23 -2.25 21.20
CA THR A 223 0.29 -1.79 22.48
C THR A 223 1.82 -1.65 22.51
N THR A 224 2.51 -2.19 21.52
CA THR A 224 3.99 -2.19 21.42
C THR A 224 4.46 -1.55 20.11
N PRO A 225 4.55 -0.22 20.00
CA PRO A 225 4.95 0.48 18.76
C PRO A 225 6.33 0.05 18.24
N LEU A 226 7.31 -0.19 19.12
CA LEU A 226 8.68 -0.59 18.75
C LEU A 226 8.69 -1.89 17.92
N THR A 227 7.86 -2.86 18.24
CA THR A 227 7.77 -4.11 17.44
C THR A 227 7.19 -3.89 16.04
N VAL A 228 6.41 -2.82 15.84
CA VAL A 228 5.91 -2.41 14.52
C VAL A 228 7.07 -1.87 13.69
N GLU A 229 7.86 -0.98 14.23
CA GLU A 229 9.02 -0.37 13.56
C GLU A 229 10.09 -1.40 13.20
N GLU A 230 10.46 -2.28 14.14
CA GLU A 230 11.42 -3.37 13.92
C GLU A 230 10.97 -4.31 12.77
N ALA A 231 9.68 -4.64 12.73
CA ALA A 231 9.15 -5.49 11.67
C ALA A 231 9.20 -4.81 10.29
N ILE A 232 8.96 -3.49 10.21
CA ILE A 232 9.10 -2.72 8.97
C ILE A 232 10.58 -2.64 8.57
N LEU A 233 11.45 -2.27 9.50
CA LEU A 233 12.90 -2.18 9.29
C LEU A 233 13.45 -3.47 8.68
N SER A 234 13.04 -4.63 9.19
CA SER A 234 13.53 -5.92 8.70
C SER A 234 13.24 -6.17 7.22
N ALA A 235 12.16 -5.61 6.68
CA ALA A 235 11.76 -5.77 5.28
C ALA A 235 12.33 -4.67 4.36
N VAL A 236 12.56 -3.46 4.89
CA VAL A 236 13.12 -2.31 4.15
C VAL A 236 14.65 -2.38 4.07
N GLN A 237 15.31 -2.98 5.05
CA GLN A 237 16.78 -3.15 5.10
C GLN A 237 17.31 -4.35 4.31
N ARG A 238 16.46 -5.22 3.78
CA ARG A 238 16.97 -6.41 3.06
C ARG A 238 17.76 -5.97 1.84
N PRO A 239 19.09 -6.21 1.80
CA PRO A 239 19.89 -5.95 0.61
C PRO A 239 19.47 -6.93 -0.49
N GLU A 240 19.56 -6.49 -1.74
CA GLU A 240 19.54 -7.43 -2.86
C GLU A 240 20.55 -8.54 -2.55
N ARG A 241 20.09 -9.80 -2.55
CA ARG A 241 21.04 -10.92 -2.47
C ARG A 241 22.02 -10.76 -3.61
N ARG A 242 23.24 -10.27 -3.32
CA ARG A 242 24.34 -10.39 -4.26
C ARG A 242 24.43 -11.87 -4.62
N ARG A 243 24.27 -12.19 -5.89
CA ARG A 243 24.64 -13.49 -6.40
C ARG A 243 26.13 -13.57 -6.17
N ASP A 244 26.57 -14.31 -5.13
CA ASP A 244 27.92 -14.82 -5.10
C ASP A 244 28.04 -15.65 -6.37
N GLY A 245 28.80 -15.13 -7.31
CA GLY A 245 29.10 -15.83 -8.54
C GLY A 245 29.86 -17.10 -8.22
N ASN A 246 29.42 -18.18 -8.75
CA ASN A 246 30.23 -19.33 -9.08
C ASN A 246 29.98 -19.65 -10.54
#